data_526232302d4110e126165127ba4bac54
#
_entry.id   526232302d4110e126165127ba4bac54
#
_cell.length_a   1.000
_cell.length_b   1.000
_cell.length_c   1.000
_cell.angle_alpha   90.00
_cell.angle_beta   90.00
_cell.angle_gamma   90.00
#
_symmetry.space_group_name_H-M   'P 1'
#
loop_
_entity.id
_entity.type
_entity.pdbx_description
1 polymer ?
#
loop_
_entity_poly.entity_id
_entity_poly.type
_entity_poly.pdbx_seq_one_letter_code
_entity_poly.pdbx_strand_id
1 'polypeptide(L)'
;MGTSRECSVLLDNGQVSPTNGIVKMAEREPEEVERLFADVLFADDQGDLQVRQDHVEEFLDGIEAVRQRCFPSYWKYSQDRHCAFTYLALYAPEENYIYKYREAEEFAKHIEYGVDIGSGQSFKLDAYYGMCDLVVSALREHSTLLKKHWAICDDSCYRDHSLHLLAFDVIYCSRAYNFYPGISYIPKGQNTKAYTKEQLRLKEKAETLAQIAEIEAQIQAKDIELDQYRGISLLNVQVTHKQYGTGVVIAQNDNTIKVRFPDDLEKSFMIHAKFAARPTFEDDEQVVAAFTEFDRLSKEIQILQKQLDLAMAKL
;
A
#
# COMPACT_ATOMS: atom_id res chain seq x y z
N MET A 1 -6.54 -32.72 15.99
CA MET A 1 -6.08 -32.81 14.59
C MET A 1 -6.52 -31.63 13.68
N GLY A 2 -7.18 -30.59 14.22
CA GLY A 2 -7.58 -29.38 13.47
C GLY A 2 -6.49 -28.34 13.24
N THR A 3 -5.53 -28.26 14.14
CA THR A 3 -4.51 -27.18 14.21
C THR A 3 -3.37 -27.26 13.19
N SER A 4 -3.08 -28.42 12.60
CA SER A 4 -1.94 -28.57 11.69
C SER A 4 -2.13 -27.89 10.32
N ARG A 5 -3.37 -27.70 9.86
CA ARG A 5 -3.64 -27.02 8.60
C ARG A 5 -3.51 -25.50 8.69
N GLU A 6 -3.83 -24.92 9.83
CA GLU A 6 -3.77 -23.47 10.04
C GLU A 6 -2.33 -22.99 10.21
N CYS A 7 -1.50 -23.73 10.94
CA CYS A 7 -0.06 -23.44 11.04
C CYS A 7 0.69 -23.59 9.70
N SER A 8 0.22 -24.47 8.80
CA SER A 8 0.86 -24.65 7.50
C SER A 8 0.83 -23.39 6.63
N VAL A 9 -0.17 -22.52 6.80
CA VAL A 9 -0.26 -21.26 6.06
C VAL A 9 0.86 -20.29 6.45
N LEU A 10 1.36 -20.38 7.69
CA LEU A 10 2.43 -19.50 8.18
C LEU A 10 3.83 -19.97 7.73
N LEU A 11 4.03 -21.27 7.63
CA LEU A 11 5.34 -21.89 7.46
C LEU A 11 5.55 -22.56 6.12
N ASP A 12 4.54 -23.30 5.62
CA ASP A 12 4.65 -24.07 4.38
C ASP A 12 4.48 -23.15 3.17
N ASN A 13 5.30 -23.39 2.16
CA ASN A 13 5.18 -22.71 0.87
C ASN A 13 5.47 -23.73 -0.26
N GLY A 14 5.39 -23.32 -1.52
CA GLY A 14 5.63 -24.20 -2.66
C GLY A 14 7.04 -24.80 -2.74
N GLN A 15 8.00 -24.29 -1.96
CA GLN A 15 9.41 -24.76 -1.95
C GLN A 15 9.74 -25.59 -0.72
N VAL A 16 9.27 -25.22 0.46
CA VAL A 16 9.50 -25.93 1.73
C VAL A 16 8.17 -26.28 2.41
N SER A 17 8.16 -27.32 3.20
CA SER A 17 6.98 -27.81 3.92
C SER A 17 7.38 -28.25 5.34
N PRO A 18 7.86 -27.34 6.18
CA PRO A 18 8.35 -27.67 7.51
C PRO A 18 7.24 -28.22 8.41
N THR A 19 6.01 -27.70 8.37
CA THR A 19 4.89 -28.21 9.18
C THR A 19 4.54 -29.65 8.82
N ASN A 20 4.46 -29.96 7.53
CA ASN A 20 4.26 -31.36 7.09
C ASN A 20 5.49 -32.22 7.47
N GLY A 21 6.68 -31.64 7.47
CA GLY A 21 7.91 -32.31 7.91
C GLY A 21 7.81 -32.78 9.37
N ILE A 22 7.37 -31.91 10.29
CA ILE A 22 7.16 -32.28 11.71
C ILE A 22 6.17 -33.43 11.82
N VAL A 23 5.01 -33.34 11.13
CA VAL A 23 4.02 -34.42 11.15
C VAL A 23 4.62 -35.75 10.68
N LYS A 24 5.39 -35.73 9.60
CA LYS A 24 6.02 -36.92 9.03
C LYS A 24 7.16 -37.48 9.90
N MET A 25 7.90 -36.63 10.57
CA MET A 25 8.90 -37.05 11.55
C MET A 25 8.25 -37.66 12.80
N ALA A 26 7.19 -37.05 13.32
CA ALA A 26 6.42 -37.59 14.44
C ALA A 26 5.73 -38.92 14.14
N GLU A 27 5.32 -39.19 12.88
CA GLU A 27 4.83 -40.52 12.48
C GLU A 27 5.89 -41.60 12.58
N ARG A 28 7.18 -41.29 12.54
CA ARG A 28 8.31 -42.25 12.59
C ARG A 28 9.02 -42.30 13.93
N GLU A 29 9.23 -41.16 14.54
CA GLU A 29 9.92 -41.02 15.83
C GLU A 29 9.09 -40.14 16.78
N PRO A 30 7.89 -40.57 17.20
CA PRO A 30 6.96 -39.74 17.99
C PRO A 30 7.55 -39.28 19.32
N GLU A 31 8.21 -40.18 20.05
CA GLU A 31 8.76 -39.89 21.37
C GLU A 31 9.87 -38.83 21.33
N GLU A 32 10.73 -38.91 20.30
CA GLU A 32 11.83 -37.94 20.15
C GLU A 32 11.32 -36.58 19.68
N VAL A 33 10.35 -36.53 18.77
CA VAL A 33 9.75 -35.29 18.32
C VAL A 33 8.97 -34.64 19.49
N GLU A 34 8.22 -35.41 20.28
CA GLU A 34 7.53 -34.93 21.46
C GLU A 34 8.53 -34.35 22.48
N ARG A 35 9.62 -35.06 22.79
CA ARG A 35 10.67 -34.62 23.70
C ARG A 35 11.28 -33.28 23.24
N LEU A 36 11.60 -33.17 21.94
CA LEU A 36 12.17 -31.94 21.39
C LEU A 36 11.24 -30.74 21.51
N PHE A 37 9.94 -30.94 21.39
CA PHE A 37 8.99 -29.86 21.63
C PHE A 37 8.77 -29.59 23.12
N ALA A 38 8.47 -30.62 23.91
CA ALA A 38 8.04 -30.45 25.31
C ALA A 38 9.20 -30.11 26.25
N ASP A 39 10.33 -30.85 26.13
CA ASP A 39 11.42 -30.77 27.09
C ASP A 39 12.58 -29.88 26.63
N VAL A 40 12.55 -29.41 25.35
CA VAL A 40 13.57 -28.51 24.81
C VAL A 40 12.96 -27.19 24.39
N LEU A 41 12.15 -27.15 23.31
CA LEU A 41 11.67 -25.89 22.75
C LEU A 41 10.73 -25.13 23.72
N PHE A 42 9.82 -25.86 24.41
CA PHE A 42 8.84 -25.30 25.34
C PHE A 42 9.25 -25.44 26.80
N ALA A 43 10.50 -25.82 27.06
CA ALA A 43 11.02 -25.87 28.42
C ALA A 43 10.99 -24.47 29.07
N ASP A 44 10.77 -24.44 30.37
CA ASP A 44 10.74 -23.19 31.14
C ASP A 44 12.15 -22.55 31.16
N ASP A 45 12.24 -21.37 30.62
CA ASP A 45 13.47 -20.56 30.59
C ASP A 45 13.47 -19.44 31.65
N GLN A 46 12.39 -19.36 32.47
CA GLN A 46 12.20 -18.34 33.50
C GLN A 46 12.32 -16.89 32.98
N GLY A 47 12.05 -16.68 31.71
CA GLY A 47 12.19 -15.38 31.04
C GLY A 47 13.61 -15.01 30.64
N ASP A 48 14.58 -15.91 30.76
CA ASP A 48 15.95 -15.68 30.30
C ASP A 48 16.05 -15.91 28.78
N LEU A 49 16.24 -14.83 28.04
CA LEU A 49 16.30 -14.86 26.57
C LEU A 49 17.53 -15.62 26.03
N GLN A 50 18.64 -15.70 26.80
CA GLN A 50 19.80 -16.50 26.40
C GLN A 50 19.47 -18.00 26.50
N VAL A 51 18.84 -18.42 27.60
CA VAL A 51 18.36 -19.80 27.80
C VAL A 51 17.36 -20.16 26.70
N ARG A 52 16.42 -19.28 26.40
CA ARG A 52 15.46 -19.46 25.31
C ARG A 52 16.13 -19.61 23.94
N GLN A 53 17.15 -18.80 23.66
CA GLN A 53 17.93 -18.94 22.45
C GLN A 53 18.65 -20.29 22.37
N ASP A 54 19.25 -20.74 23.48
CA ASP A 54 19.93 -22.02 23.54
C ASP A 54 18.96 -23.19 23.32
N HIS A 55 17.75 -23.13 23.88
CA HIS A 55 16.67 -24.10 23.64
C HIS A 55 16.27 -24.15 22.15
N VAL A 56 16.15 -22.99 21.49
CA VAL A 56 15.85 -22.94 20.05
C VAL A 56 16.96 -23.59 19.22
N GLU A 57 18.23 -23.33 19.52
CA GLU A 57 19.33 -23.95 18.78
C GLU A 57 19.39 -25.46 19.02
N GLU A 58 19.23 -25.91 20.26
CA GLU A 58 19.18 -27.35 20.60
C GLU A 58 17.99 -28.04 19.89
N PHE A 59 16.81 -27.41 19.88
CA PHE A 59 15.65 -27.91 19.15
C PHE A 59 15.94 -28.07 17.65
N LEU A 60 16.55 -27.04 17.03
CA LEU A 60 16.84 -27.05 15.60
C LEU A 60 17.87 -28.16 15.24
N ASP A 61 18.90 -28.33 16.04
CA ASP A 61 19.89 -29.38 15.85
C ASP A 61 19.25 -30.78 16.03
N GLY A 62 18.43 -30.95 17.07
CA GLY A 62 17.73 -32.19 17.37
C GLY A 62 16.76 -32.60 16.27
N ILE A 63 15.90 -31.66 15.82
CA ILE A 63 14.91 -31.95 14.79
C ILE A 63 15.54 -32.19 13.41
N GLU A 64 16.66 -31.51 13.11
CA GLU A 64 17.43 -31.78 11.90
C GLU A 64 18.06 -33.18 11.94
N ALA A 65 18.55 -33.63 13.09
CA ALA A 65 19.04 -35.00 13.26
C ALA A 65 17.93 -36.05 13.04
N VAL A 66 16.72 -35.81 13.56
CA VAL A 66 15.53 -36.65 13.25
C VAL A 66 15.23 -36.64 11.77
N ARG A 67 15.21 -35.46 11.13
CA ARG A 67 14.98 -35.36 9.69
C ARG A 67 16.00 -36.18 8.89
N GLN A 68 17.26 -36.08 9.23
CA GLN A 68 18.32 -36.82 8.52
C GLN A 68 18.17 -38.33 8.69
N ARG A 69 17.78 -38.82 9.87
CA ARG A 69 17.51 -40.27 10.07
C ARG A 69 16.28 -40.73 9.28
N CYS A 70 15.18 -39.94 9.36
CA CYS A 70 13.91 -40.32 8.75
C CYS A 70 13.83 -40.02 7.25
N PHE A 71 14.39 -38.89 6.81
CA PHE A 71 14.22 -38.35 5.45
C PHE A 71 15.52 -37.71 4.92
N PRO A 72 16.63 -38.43 4.80
CA PRO A 72 17.97 -37.86 4.51
C PRO A 72 18.00 -37.04 3.21
N SER A 73 17.27 -37.44 2.19
CA SER A 73 17.26 -36.79 0.89
C SER A 73 16.16 -35.70 0.76
N TYR A 74 15.35 -35.48 1.80
CA TYR A 74 14.19 -34.61 1.69
C TYR A 74 14.36 -33.34 2.53
N TRP A 75 15.18 -32.41 2.03
CA TRP A 75 15.53 -31.14 2.67
C TRP A 75 14.31 -30.22 2.91
N LYS A 76 13.20 -30.40 2.18
CA LYS A 76 11.98 -29.57 2.32
C LYS A 76 11.32 -29.66 3.69
N TYR A 77 11.68 -30.63 4.51
CA TYR A 77 11.21 -30.84 5.87
C TYR A 77 12.10 -30.18 6.93
N SER A 78 13.23 -29.56 6.52
CA SER A 78 14.11 -28.86 7.46
C SER A 78 13.37 -27.74 8.16
N GLN A 79 13.72 -27.55 9.44
CA GLN A 79 13.24 -26.49 10.29
C GLN A 79 14.29 -25.38 10.38
N ASP A 80 13.85 -24.15 10.53
CA ASP A 80 14.71 -23.00 10.76
C ASP A 80 14.21 -22.18 11.96
N ARG A 81 14.90 -21.09 12.27
CA ARG A 81 14.52 -20.20 13.38
C ARG A 81 13.13 -19.61 13.18
N HIS A 82 12.70 -19.32 11.94
CA HIS A 82 11.34 -18.89 11.69
C HIS A 82 10.33 -19.92 12.15
N CYS A 83 10.58 -21.21 11.90
CA CYS A 83 9.71 -22.29 12.36
C CYS A 83 9.67 -22.35 13.90
N ALA A 84 10.83 -22.39 14.55
CA ALA A 84 10.92 -22.50 16.02
C ALA A 84 10.24 -21.32 16.73
N PHE A 85 10.50 -20.08 16.31
CA PHE A 85 9.83 -18.90 16.89
C PHE A 85 8.37 -18.80 16.54
N THR A 86 7.92 -19.34 15.42
CA THR A 86 6.48 -19.45 15.12
C THR A 86 5.82 -20.44 16.08
N TYR A 87 6.46 -21.59 16.39
CA TYR A 87 5.93 -22.54 17.37
C TYR A 87 5.89 -21.94 18.78
N LEU A 88 6.94 -21.23 19.21
CA LEU A 88 6.97 -20.52 20.49
C LEU A 88 5.86 -19.45 20.57
N ALA A 89 5.68 -18.64 19.54
CA ALA A 89 4.64 -17.62 19.52
C ALA A 89 3.22 -18.19 19.49
N LEU A 90 3.02 -19.38 18.91
CA LEU A 90 1.73 -20.08 18.95
C LEU A 90 1.50 -20.76 20.31
N TYR A 91 2.56 -21.21 20.98
CA TYR A 91 2.49 -21.85 22.29
C TYR A 91 2.28 -20.84 23.42
N ALA A 92 3.07 -19.77 23.45
CA ALA A 92 3.03 -18.70 24.44
C ALA A 92 3.13 -17.32 23.77
N PRO A 93 2.04 -16.83 23.15
CA PRO A 93 2.06 -15.60 22.36
C PRO A 93 2.32 -14.34 23.18
N GLU A 94 2.01 -14.38 24.49
CA GLU A 94 2.27 -13.27 25.41
C GLU A 94 3.77 -13.09 25.74
N GLU A 95 4.59 -14.08 25.44
CA GLU A 95 6.02 -14.12 25.80
C GLU A 95 6.94 -14.13 24.59
N ASN A 96 6.39 -14.41 23.40
CA ASN A 96 7.20 -14.66 22.23
C ASN A 96 6.79 -13.83 21.04
N TYR A 97 7.79 -13.47 20.21
CA TYR A 97 7.60 -12.83 18.92
C TYR A 97 7.86 -13.82 17.79
N ILE A 98 7.06 -13.74 16.72
CA ILE A 98 7.36 -14.45 15.47
C ILE A 98 8.58 -13.81 14.84
N TYR A 99 9.58 -14.62 14.45
CA TYR A 99 10.80 -14.15 13.80
C TYR A 99 10.83 -14.54 12.33
N LYS A 100 11.14 -13.58 11.47
CA LYS A 100 11.41 -13.80 10.07
C LYS A 100 12.59 -12.93 9.64
N TYR A 101 13.70 -13.58 9.31
CA TYR A 101 15.00 -12.92 9.17
C TYR A 101 14.98 -11.68 8.26
N ARG A 102 14.50 -11.83 7.04
CA ARG A 102 14.55 -10.74 6.05
C ARG A 102 13.70 -9.54 6.43
N GLU A 103 12.54 -9.81 6.97
CA GLU A 103 11.62 -8.80 7.45
C GLU A 103 12.22 -8.04 8.64
N ALA A 104 12.80 -8.77 9.59
CA ALA A 104 13.45 -8.18 10.75
C ALA A 104 14.69 -7.37 10.39
N GLU A 105 15.56 -7.90 9.53
CA GLU A 105 16.80 -7.21 9.07
C GLU A 105 16.46 -5.91 8.32
N GLU A 106 15.46 -5.96 7.42
CA GLU A 106 15.07 -4.79 6.64
C GLU A 106 14.38 -3.73 7.50
N PHE A 107 13.51 -4.17 8.41
CA PHE A 107 12.87 -3.28 9.36
C PHE A 107 13.89 -2.59 10.28
N ALA A 108 14.83 -3.34 10.87
CA ALA A 108 15.90 -2.78 11.69
C ALA A 108 16.67 -1.67 10.98
N LYS A 109 16.95 -1.85 9.69
CA LYS A 109 17.63 -0.82 8.87
C LYS A 109 16.74 0.40 8.64
N HIS A 110 15.47 0.20 8.38
CA HIS A 110 14.53 1.30 8.12
C HIS A 110 14.30 2.19 9.34
N ILE A 111 14.26 1.60 10.54
CA ILE A 111 14.12 2.37 11.80
C ILE A 111 15.46 2.81 12.38
N GLU A 112 16.57 2.57 11.66
CA GLU A 112 17.94 2.86 12.12
C GLU A 112 18.25 2.23 13.50
N TYR A 113 17.79 0.97 13.69
CA TYR A 113 18.02 0.26 14.94
C TYR A 113 19.50 0.02 15.19
N GLY A 114 20.05 0.65 16.22
CA GLY A 114 21.50 0.71 16.46
C GLY A 114 22.12 -0.59 16.99
N VAL A 115 21.30 -1.63 17.24
CA VAL A 115 21.78 -2.93 17.74
C VAL A 115 21.73 -3.96 16.61
N ASP A 116 22.85 -4.69 16.42
CA ASP A 116 22.92 -5.77 15.44
C ASP A 116 22.16 -7.00 15.94
N ILE A 117 21.07 -7.37 15.25
CA ILE A 117 20.29 -8.57 15.54
C ILE A 117 20.93 -9.87 15.07
N GLY A 118 22.06 -9.79 14.35
CA GLY A 118 22.76 -10.94 13.80
C GLY A 118 21.99 -11.72 12.74
N SER A 119 22.58 -12.80 12.28
CA SER A 119 21.93 -13.71 11.31
C SER A 119 22.53 -15.12 11.38
N GLY A 120 21.78 -16.14 11.03
CA GLY A 120 22.25 -17.52 11.09
C GLY A 120 22.80 -17.83 12.50
N GLN A 121 24.01 -18.34 12.60
CA GLN A 121 24.64 -18.67 13.90
C GLN A 121 24.97 -17.45 14.78
N SER A 122 25.00 -16.24 14.21
CA SER A 122 25.23 -15.00 14.96
C SER A 122 23.93 -14.30 15.37
N PHE A 123 22.78 -14.93 15.21
CA PHE A 123 21.49 -14.37 15.63
C PHE A 123 21.47 -14.11 17.13
N LYS A 124 20.89 -12.97 17.53
CA LYS A 124 20.79 -12.50 18.91
C LYS A 124 19.35 -12.27 19.26
N LEU A 125 18.77 -13.15 20.05
CA LEU A 125 17.37 -13.11 20.42
C LEU A 125 17.03 -11.86 21.24
N ASP A 126 17.89 -11.50 22.17
CA ASP A 126 17.72 -10.30 23.01
C ASP A 126 17.65 -9.01 22.20
N ALA A 127 18.53 -8.88 21.19
CA ALA A 127 18.53 -7.75 20.28
C ALA A 127 17.24 -7.70 19.41
N TYR A 128 16.78 -8.86 18.93
CA TYR A 128 15.55 -8.94 18.16
C TYR A 128 14.31 -8.60 19.00
N TYR A 129 14.23 -9.18 20.23
CA TYR A 129 13.11 -8.88 21.14
C TYR A 129 13.10 -7.41 21.57
N GLY A 130 14.28 -6.84 21.85
CA GLY A 130 14.37 -5.41 22.16
C GLY A 130 13.88 -4.52 21.01
N MET A 131 14.09 -4.89 19.74
CA MET A 131 13.50 -4.19 18.61
C MET A 131 11.97 -4.34 18.57
N CYS A 132 11.45 -5.53 18.82
CA CYS A 132 10.01 -5.78 18.87
C CYS A 132 9.34 -5.00 20.02
N ASP A 133 9.97 -4.90 21.19
CA ASP A 133 9.50 -4.14 22.35
C ASP A 133 9.39 -2.64 22.03
N LEU A 134 10.30 -2.09 21.23
CA LEU A 134 10.18 -0.70 20.73
C LEU A 134 8.93 -0.54 19.85
N VAL A 135 8.64 -1.52 19.00
CA VAL A 135 7.42 -1.50 18.16
C VAL A 135 6.17 -1.57 19.05
N VAL A 136 6.14 -2.48 20.02
CA VAL A 136 5.03 -2.60 20.97
C VAL A 136 4.83 -1.29 21.74
N SER A 137 5.91 -0.67 22.20
CA SER A 137 5.85 0.61 22.92
C SER A 137 5.25 1.71 22.04
N ALA A 138 5.70 1.82 20.78
CA ALA A 138 5.15 2.76 19.82
C ALA A 138 3.67 2.48 19.50
N LEU A 139 3.28 1.21 19.34
CA LEU A 139 1.88 0.81 19.12
C LEU A 139 0.97 1.25 20.28
N ARG A 140 1.41 1.09 21.53
CA ARG A 140 0.65 1.50 22.71
C ARG A 140 0.38 3.00 22.76
N GLU A 141 1.26 3.82 22.20
CA GLU A 141 1.07 5.27 22.10
C GLU A 141 0.05 5.66 21.00
N HIS A 142 -0.19 4.80 20.01
CA HIS A 142 -1.07 5.07 18.88
C HIS A 142 -2.51 4.54 19.04
N SER A 143 -3.27 5.17 19.97
CA SER A 143 -4.64 4.74 20.29
C SER A 143 -5.59 4.65 19.08
N THR A 144 -5.41 5.49 18.06
CA THR A 144 -6.22 5.47 16.84
C THR A 144 -5.94 4.22 16.00
N LEU A 145 -4.69 3.79 15.91
CA LEU A 145 -4.30 2.56 15.21
C LEU A 145 -4.88 1.35 15.94
N LEU A 146 -4.69 1.29 17.27
CA LEU A 146 -5.22 0.19 18.09
C LEU A 146 -6.75 0.08 18.02
N LYS A 147 -7.48 1.20 18.02
CA LYS A 147 -8.94 1.20 17.80
C LYS A 147 -9.33 0.59 16.46
N LYS A 148 -8.61 0.91 15.40
CA LYS A 148 -8.85 0.34 14.06
C LYS A 148 -8.51 -1.15 14.03
N HIS A 149 -7.40 -1.55 14.63
CA HIS A 149 -6.99 -2.94 14.73
C HIS A 149 -8.08 -3.77 15.46
N TRP A 150 -8.48 -3.34 16.65
CA TRP A 150 -9.52 -4.06 17.41
C TRP A 150 -10.90 -4.07 16.74
N ALA A 151 -11.19 -3.09 15.89
CA ALA A 151 -12.45 -3.04 15.14
C ALA A 151 -12.56 -4.09 14.02
N ILE A 152 -11.43 -4.60 13.52
CA ILE A 152 -11.40 -5.66 12.50
C ILE A 152 -11.23 -7.06 13.11
N CYS A 153 -10.84 -7.17 14.37
CA CYS A 153 -10.74 -8.45 15.09
C CYS A 153 -12.12 -8.85 15.61
N ASP A 154 -12.65 -9.95 15.13
CA ASP A 154 -13.89 -10.55 15.63
C ASP A 154 -13.64 -11.56 16.76
N ASP A 155 -14.69 -12.24 17.22
CA ASP A 155 -14.60 -13.20 18.32
C ASP A 155 -13.85 -14.50 17.96
N SER A 156 -13.53 -14.72 16.67
CA SER A 156 -12.69 -15.84 16.23
C SER A 156 -11.19 -15.53 16.30
N CYS A 157 -10.83 -14.24 16.42
CA CYS A 157 -9.44 -13.80 16.53
C CYS A 157 -8.90 -14.00 17.94
N TYR A 158 -7.63 -14.44 18.03
CA TYR A 158 -6.92 -14.40 19.28
C TYR A 158 -6.77 -12.94 19.76
N ARG A 159 -7.06 -12.69 21.05
CA ARG A 159 -6.92 -11.36 21.66
C ARG A 159 -5.48 -11.11 22.09
N ASP A 160 -4.68 -10.55 21.20
CA ASP A 160 -3.27 -10.22 21.42
C ASP A 160 -3.11 -8.98 22.33
N HIS A 161 -3.27 -9.18 23.63
CA HIS A 161 -3.12 -8.10 24.62
C HIS A 161 -1.67 -7.63 24.77
N SER A 162 -0.71 -8.51 24.52
CA SER A 162 0.72 -8.17 24.49
C SER A 162 1.07 -7.27 23.32
N LEU A 163 0.34 -7.33 22.21
CA LEU A 163 0.59 -6.73 20.89
C LEU A 163 1.79 -7.36 20.17
N HIS A 164 2.19 -8.57 20.56
CA HIS A 164 3.35 -9.25 19.97
C HIS A 164 3.07 -9.69 18.53
N LEU A 165 1.87 -10.20 18.26
CA LEU A 165 1.46 -10.55 16.88
C LEU A 165 1.31 -9.29 16.01
N LEU A 166 0.72 -8.21 16.57
CA LEU A 166 0.59 -6.95 15.86
C LEU A 166 1.97 -6.31 15.58
N ALA A 167 2.92 -6.44 16.51
CA ALA A 167 4.28 -5.97 16.28
C ALA A 167 4.95 -6.72 15.12
N PHE A 168 4.77 -8.04 15.04
CA PHE A 168 5.25 -8.81 13.89
C PHE A 168 4.56 -8.38 12.60
N ASP A 169 3.26 -8.12 12.59
CA ASP A 169 2.54 -7.61 11.42
C ASP A 169 3.11 -6.29 10.94
N VAL A 170 3.45 -5.36 11.85
CA VAL A 170 4.11 -4.09 11.49
C VAL A 170 5.47 -4.35 10.81
N ILE A 171 6.29 -5.21 11.41
CA ILE A 171 7.60 -5.59 10.86
C ILE A 171 7.44 -6.24 9.48
N TYR A 172 6.52 -7.18 9.35
CA TYR A 172 6.25 -7.89 8.09
C TYR A 172 5.71 -6.95 7.02
N CYS A 173 4.67 -6.16 7.35
CA CYS A 173 4.00 -5.28 6.41
C CYS A 173 4.90 -4.13 5.94
N SER A 174 5.84 -3.66 6.77
CA SER A 174 6.77 -2.61 6.38
C SER A 174 7.55 -2.97 5.11
N ARG A 175 7.96 -4.23 5.00
CA ARG A 175 8.63 -4.79 3.82
C ARG A 175 7.62 -5.21 2.74
N ALA A 176 6.60 -5.98 3.11
CA ALA A 176 5.63 -6.55 2.17
C ALA A 176 4.89 -5.48 1.37
N TYR A 177 4.60 -4.32 2.00
CA TYR A 177 3.89 -3.20 1.39
C TYR A 177 4.77 -1.97 1.11
N ASN A 178 6.09 -2.10 1.29
CA ASN A 178 7.06 -1.02 1.03
C ASN A 178 6.67 0.32 1.70
N PHE A 179 6.50 0.30 3.02
CA PHE A 179 6.11 1.50 3.79
C PHE A 179 7.16 2.61 3.80
N TYR A 180 8.36 2.34 3.28
CA TYR A 180 9.45 3.30 3.18
C TYR A 180 9.80 3.58 1.70
N PRO A 181 8.88 4.22 0.93
CA PRO A 181 9.13 4.53 -0.47
C PRO A 181 10.31 5.50 -0.59
N GLY A 182 11.24 5.18 -1.48
CA GLY A 182 12.45 5.99 -1.70
C GLY A 182 13.71 5.51 -0.94
N ILE A 183 13.57 4.60 0.01
CA ILE A 183 14.71 3.87 0.59
C ILE A 183 14.84 2.57 -0.20
N SER A 184 15.68 2.57 -1.24
CA SER A 184 15.90 1.35 -2.01
C SER A 184 16.91 0.45 -1.28
N TYR A 185 16.40 -0.41 -0.42
CA TYR A 185 17.13 -1.55 0.06
C TYR A 185 16.77 -2.78 -0.80
N ILE A 186 17.69 -3.19 -1.67
CA ILE A 186 17.59 -4.46 -2.38
C ILE A 186 18.45 -5.47 -1.61
N PRO A 187 17.87 -6.43 -0.89
CA PRO A 187 18.61 -7.48 -0.21
C PRO A 187 19.49 -8.24 -1.21
N LYS A 188 20.76 -8.45 -0.87
CA LYS A 188 21.63 -9.33 -1.67
C LYS A 188 20.93 -10.69 -1.81
N GLY A 189 20.55 -11.06 -3.03
CA GLY A 189 19.93 -12.35 -3.37
C GLY A 189 18.44 -12.32 -3.75
N GLN A 190 17.76 -11.17 -3.74
CA GLN A 190 16.36 -11.06 -4.16
C GLN A 190 16.15 -10.57 -5.59
N ASN A 191 17.13 -10.67 -6.46
CA ASN A 191 16.95 -10.45 -7.91
C ASN A 191 16.13 -11.57 -8.57
N THR A 192 14.96 -11.89 -8.05
CA THR A 192 14.00 -12.66 -8.83
C THR A 192 13.28 -11.71 -9.76
N LYS A 193 13.19 -12.07 -11.06
CA LYS A 193 12.44 -11.28 -12.07
C LYS A 193 11.02 -10.94 -11.60
N ALA A 194 10.40 -11.77 -10.78
CA ALA A 194 9.08 -11.56 -10.23
C ALA A 194 9.04 -10.42 -9.19
N TYR A 195 10.01 -10.37 -8.26
CA TYR A 195 10.07 -9.31 -7.24
C TYR A 195 10.35 -7.94 -7.88
N THR A 196 11.32 -7.87 -8.80
CA THR A 196 11.64 -6.63 -9.53
C THR A 196 10.44 -6.14 -10.35
N LYS A 197 9.69 -7.05 -10.98
CA LYS A 197 8.49 -6.72 -11.74
C LYS A 197 7.38 -6.16 -10.85
N GLU A 198 7.16 -6.75 -9.67
CA GLU A 198 6.13 -6.27 -8.74
C GLU A 198 6.51 -4.92 -8.12
N GLN A 199 7.78 -4.71 -7.77
CA GLN A 199 8.26 -3.40 -7.28
C GLN A 199 8.11 -2.31 -8.35
N LEU A 200 8.44 -2.61 -9.61
CA LEU A 200 8.21 -1.69 -10.73
C LEU A 200 6.73 -1.35 -10.88
N ARG A 201 5.84 -2.36 -10.81
CA ARG A 201 4.39 -2.16 -10.89
C ARG A 201 3.85 -1.28 -9.77
N LEU A 202 4.30 -1.50 -8.52
CA LEU A 202 3.91 -0.69 -7.38
C LEU A 202 4.40 0.76 -7.51
N LYS A 203 5.62 0.94 -8.00
CA LYS A 203 6.19 2.26 -8.27
C LYS A 203 5.41 2.99 -9.38
N GLU A 204 5.16 2.34 -10.50
CA GLU A 204 4.37 2.89 -11.60
C GLU A 204 2.95 3.27 -11.15
N LYS A 205 2.33 2.43 -10.32
CA LYS A 205 1.02 2.72 -9.75
C LYS A 205 1.05 3.95 -8.82
N ALA A 206 2.06 4.06 -7.95
CA ALA A 206 2.23 5.22 -7.06
C ALA A 206 2.47 6.52 -7.84
N GLU A 207 3.31 6.46 -8.89
CA GLU A 207 3.56 7.60 -9.78
C GLU A 207 2.29 8.02 -10.53
N THR A 208 1.50 7.05 -11.00
CA THR A 208 0.22 7.32 -11.68
C THR A 208 -0.79 7.97 -10.74
N LEU A 209 -0.90 7.51 -9.49
CA LEU A 209 -1.78 8.11 -8.47
C LEU A 209 -1.34 9.54 -8.12
N ALA A 210 -0.04 9.79 -7.99
CA ALA A 210 0.49 11.15 -7.76
C ALA A 210 0.17 12.08 -8.93
N GLN A 211 0.31 11.59 -10.17
CA GLN A 211 -0.04 12.35 -11.38
C GLN A 211 -1.55 12.67 -11.43
N ILE A 212 -2.42 11.72 -11.07
CA ILE A 212 -3.87 11.94 -10.98
C ILE A 212 -4.18 13.04 -9.99
N ALA A 213 -3.65 12.97 -8.77
CA ALA A 213 -3.87 13.98 -7.73
C ALA A 213 -3.40 15.39 -8.16
N GLU A 214 -2.29 15.48 -8.88
CA GLU A 214 -1.80 16.76 -9.42
C GLU A 214 -2.74 17.32 -10.50
N ILE A 215 -3.22 16.49 -11.42
CA ILE A 215 -4.15 16.92 -12.47
C ILE A 215 -5.49 17.36 -11.86
N GLU A 216 -6.02 16.63 -10.87
CA GLU A 216 -7.24 17.01 -10.16
C GLU A 216 -7.09 18.36 -9.44
N ALA A 217 -5.96 18.60 -8.78
CA ALA A 217 -5.67 19.89 -8.16
C ALA A 217 -5.60 21.04 -9.18
N GLN A 218 -5.02 20.81 -10.36
CA GLN A 218 -4.97 21.78 -11.44
C GLN A 218 -6.36 22.09 -12.01
N ILE A 219 -7.21 21.07 -12.20
CA ILE A 219 -8.60 21.24 -12.63
C ILE A 219 -9.34 22.09 -11.61
N GLN A 220 -9.26 21.76 -10.33
CA GLN A 220 -9.93 22.50 -9.26
C GLN A 220 -9.49 23.98 -9.19
N ALA A 221 -8.19 24.25 -9.32
CA ALA A 221 -7.68 25.61 -9.32
C ALA A 221 -8.23 26.42 -10.51
N LYS A 222 -8.29 25.80 -11.70
CA LYS A 222 -8.84 26.44 -12.90
C LYS A 222 -10.35 26.60 -12.86
N ASP A 223 -11.09 25.70 -12.24
CA ASP A 223 -12.52 25.85 -12.02
C ASP A 223 -12.85 27.03 -11.09
N ILE A 224 -12.05 27.24 -10.02
CA ILE A 224 -12.18 28.39 -9.14
C ILE A 224 -11.91 29.70 -9.92
N GLU A 225 -10.91 29.70 -10.79
CA GLU A 225 -10.60 30.86 -11.65
C GLU A 225 -11.71 31.10 -12.67
N LEU A 226 -12.27 30.04 -13.27
CA LEU A 226 -13.35 30.10 -14.23
C LEU A 226 -14.65 30.66 -13.61
N ASP A 227 -14.90 30.38 -12.34
CA ASP A 227 -16.10 30.87 -11.62
C ASP A 227 -16.17 32.41 -11.58
N GLN A 228 -15.05 33.10 -11.64
CA GLN A 228 -15.00 34.57 -11.71
C GLN A 228 -15.60 35.10 -13.01
N TYR A 229 -15.60 34.30 -14.06
CA TYR A 229 -16.13 34.67 -15.37
C TYR A 229 -17.49 34.03 -15.69
N ARG A 230 -18.07 33.26 -14.78
CA ARG A 230 -19.43 32.72 -14.90
C ARG A 230 -20.44 33.86 -14.74
N GLY A 231 -21.43 33.89 -15.60
CA GLY A 231 -22.49 34.87 -15.52
C GLY A 231 -22.25 36.22 -16.22
N ILE A 232 -21.16 36.30 -17.02
CA ILE A 232 -20.97 37.48 -17.90
C ILE A 232 -22.19 37.68 -18.78
N SER A 233 -22.83 38.85 -18.64
CA SER A 233 -23.97 39.20 -19.49
C SER A 233 -23.48 39.70 -20.84
N LEU A 234 -23.92 39.01 -21.88
CA LEU A 234 -23.70 39.42 -23.27
C LEU A 234 -24.95 40.16 -23.84
N LEU A 235 -25.99 40.40 -23.01
CA LEU A 235 -27.19 41.13 -23.44
C LEU A 235 -26.82 42.52 -23.92
N ASN A 236 -27.35 42.90 -25.09
CA ASN A 236 -27.14 44.17 -25.77
C ASN A 236 -25.71 44.37 -26.33
N VAL A 237 -24.86 43.35 -26.27
CA VAL A 237 -23.52 43.38 -26.87
C VAL A 237 -23.67 43.24 -28.40
N GLN A 238 -22.96 44.06 -29.15
CA GLN A 238 -22.94 44.00 -30.60
C GLN A 238 -22.00 42.87 -31.04
N VAL A 239 -22.43 42.06 -31.99
CA VAL A 239 -21.68 40.93 -32.52
C VAL A 239 -21.73 40.93 -34.05
N THR A 240 -20.60 40.54 -34.67
CA THR A 240 -20.54 40.41 -36.13
C THR A 240 -20.41 38.93 -36.54
N HIS A 241 -21.29 38.50 -37.42
CA HIS A 241 -21.25 37.15 -37.98
C HIS A 241 -20.97 37.20 -39.48
N LYS A 242 -20.09 36.33 -39.98
CA LYS A 242 -19.57 36.30 -41.33
C LYS A 242 -20.68 36.25 -42.42
N GLN A 243 -21.79 35.58 -42.11
CA GLN A 243 -22.91 35.39 -43.03
C GLN A 243 -24.07 36.38 -42.85
N TYR A 244 -24.29 36.82 -41.58
CA TYR A 244 -25.50 37.58 -41.22
C TYR A 244 -25.22 39.07 -40.95
N GLY A 245 -23.94 39.50 -40.98
CA GLY A 245 -23.53 40.85 -40.68
C GLY A 245 -23.54 41.16 -39.19
N THR A 246 -23.67 42.43 -38.84
CA THR A 246 -23.68 42.89 -37.45
C THR A 246 -25.09 42.81 -36.84
N GLY A 247 -25.18 42.23 -35.64
CA GLY A 247 -26.42 42.07 -34.90
C GLY A 247 -26.20 42.36 -33.40
N VAL A 248 -27.30 42.32 -32.63
CA VAL A 248 -27.26 42.56 -31.16
C VAL A 248 -27.78 41.32 -30.44
N VAL A 249 -27.13 40.97 -29.32
CA VAL A 249 -27.56 39.87 -28.44
C VAL A 249 -28.84 40.30 -27.73
N ILE A 250 -29.92 39.56 -27.94
CA ILE A 250 -31.26 39.87 -27.36
C ILE A 250 -31.69 38.90 -26.25
N ALA A 251 -31.02 37.72 -26.15
CA ALA A 251 -31.23 36.76 -25.09
C ALA A 251 -29.96 35.90 -24.87
N GLN A 252 -29.77 35.46 -23.65
CA GLN A 252 -28.65 34.59 -23.26
C GLN A 252 -29.16 33.57 -22.27
N ASN A 253 -28.63 32.33 -22.37
CA ASN A 253 -28.61 31.32 -21.32
C ASN A 253 -27.22 30.78 -21.15
N ASP A 254 -27.03 29.80 -20.28
CA ASP A 254 -25.70 29.26 -19.92
C ASP A 254 -24.86 28.78 -21.13
N ASN A 255 -25.52 28.33 -22.20
CA ASN A 255 -24.84 27.70 -23.34
C ASN A 255 -25.05 28.42 -24.67
N THR A 256 -26.06 29.29 -24.78
CA THR A 256 -26.42 29.90 -26.04
C THR A 256 -26.76 31.40 -25.91
N ILE A 257 -26.47 32.14 -26.96
CA ILE A 257 -26.94 33.49 -27.18
C ILE A 257 -27.91 33.52 -28.36
N LYS A 258 -28.88 34.38 -28.28
CA LYS A 258 -29.79 34.71 -29.38
C LYS A 258 -29.45 36.10 -29.89
N VAL A 259 -29.16 36.21 -31.17
CA VAL A 259 -28.74 37.46 -31.82
C VAL A 259 -29.79 37.88 -32.82
N ARG A 260 -30.17 39.17 -32.78
CA ARG A 260 -31.00 39.81 -33.80
C ARG A 260 -30.11 40.56 -34.78
N PHE A 261 -30.20 40.18 -36.01
CA PHE A 261 -29.53 40.80 -37.16
C PHE A 261 -30.51 41.75 -37.92
N PRO A 262 -30.01 42.52 -38.90
CA PRO A 262 -30.88 43.30 -39.78
C PRO A 262 -32.04 42.48 -40.34
N ASP A 263 -33.14 43.14 -40.71
CA ASP A 263 -34.37 42.52 -41.19
C ASP A 263 -35.07 41.59 -40.16
N ASP A 264 -34.90 41.85 -38.87
CA ASP A 264 -35.48 41.07 -37.77
C ASP A 264 -35.08 39.59 -37.81
N LEU A 265 -33.98 39.25 -38.46
CA LEU A 265 -33.47 37.87 -38.50
C LEU A 265 -32.87 37.48 -37.15
N GLU A 266 -33.52 36.54 -36.43
CA GLU A 266 -33.02 36.01 -35.17
C GLU A 266 -32.34 34.67 -35.36
N LYS A 267 -31.14 34.51 -34.79
CA LYS A 267 -30.35 33.28 -34.83
C LYS A 267 -29.79 32.98 -33.43
N SER A 268 -29.76 31.69 -33.08
CA SER A 268 -29.13 31.22 -31.85
C SER A 268 -27.71 30.63 -32.14
N PHE A 269 -26.75 30.97 -31.31
CA PHE A 269 -25.39 30.51 -31.39
C PHE A 269 -24.97 29.91 -30.04
N MET A 270 -24.17 28.86 -30.11
CA MET A 270 -23.54 28.31 -28.88
C MET A 270 -22.39 29.23 -28.44
N ILE A 271 -22.38 29.60 -27.17
CA ILE A 271 -21.42 30.54 -26.59
C ILE A 271 -19.97 29.94 -26.71
N HIS A 272 -19.83 28.64 -26.47
CA HIS A 272 -18.53 27.96 -26.37
C HIS A 272 -18.18 27.10 -27.59
N ALA A 273 -18.82 27.31 -28.72
CA ALA A 273 -18.55 26.50 -29.91
C ALA A 273 -17.18 26.81 -30.54
N LYS A 274 -16.42 25.78 -30.89
CA LYS A 274 -15.11 25.81 -31.57
C LYS A 274 -15.17 26.21 -33.05
N PHE A 275 -16.03 27.15 -33.48
CA PHE A 275 -16.36 27.20 -34.91
C PHE A 275 -15.99 28.53 -35.62
N ALA A 276 -15.57 28.39 -36.86
CA ALA A 276 -15.40 29.46 -37.82
C ALA A 276 -16.66 30.32 -38.12
N ALA A 277 -17.79 29.93 -37.59
CA ALA A 277 -19.12 30.60 -37.67
C ALA A 277 -19.56 31.31 -36.37
N ARG A 278 -18.63 31.50 -35.43
CA ARG A 278 -18.92 32.22 -34.19
C ARG A 278 -18.99 33.73 -34.46
N PRO A 279 -19.96 34.47 -33.88
CA PRO A 279 -19.94 35.89 -33.89
C PRO A 279 -18.71 36.45 -33.19
N THR A 280 -18.08 37.52 -33.71
CA THR A 280 -17.07 38.30 -33.01
C THR A 280 -17.76 39.45 -32.27
N PHE A 281 -17.35 39.68 -31.01
CA PHE A 281 -17.83 40.77 -30.17
C PHE A 281 -16.97 42.02 -30.49
N GLU A 282 -17.60 43.16 -30.79
CA GLU A 282 -16.88 44.36 -31.30
C GLU A 282 -16.93 45.57 -30.34
N ASP A 283 -17.89 45.62 -29.39
CA ASP A 283 -18.21 46.88 -28.73
C ASP A 283 -17.73 47.03 -27.27
N ASP A 284 -17.26 45.97 -26.60
CA ASP A 284 -16.84 46.07 -25.18
C ASP A 284 -15.58 45.28 -24.95
N GLU A 285 -14.43 45.96 -24.87
CA GLU A 285 -13.13 45.32 -24.65
C GLU A 285 -13.09 44.49 -23.36
N GLN A 286 -13.82 44.88 -22.29
CA GLN A 286 -13.84 44.13 -21.03
C GLN A 286 -14.65 42.85 -21.17
N VAL A 287 -15.80 42.88 -21.84
CA VAL A 287 -16.64 41.70 -22.08
C VAL A 287 -15.89 40.75 -23.04
N VAL A 288 -15.25 41.26 -24.07
CA VAL A 288 -14.46 40.44 -25.01
C VAL A 288 -13.28 39.78 -24.29
N ALA A 289 -12.57 40.52 -23.44
CA ALA A 289 -11.44 39.99 -22.68
C ALA A 289 -11.89 38.91 -21.69
N ALA A 290 -12.94 39.18 -20.88
CA ALA A 290 -13.48 38.23 -19.91
C ALA A 290 -14.01 36.95 -20.60
N PHE A 291 -14.68 37.09 -21.76
CA PHE A 291 -15.15 35.95 -22.53
C PHE A 291 -13.99 35.14 -23.14
N THR A 292 -12.92 35.82 -23.57
CA THR A 292 -11.72 35.16 -24.10
C THR A 292 -11.05 34.31 -23.01
N GLU A 293 -10.96 34.87 -21.77
CA GLU A 293 -10.40 34.13 -20.64
C GLU A 293 -11.29 32.94 -20.24
N PHE A 294 -12.59 33.11 -20.20
CA PHE A 294 -13.53 32.01 -19.96
C PHE A 294 -13.35 30.87 -20.97
N ASP A 295 -13.24 31.20 -22.28
CA ASP A 295 -13.06 30.22 -23.34
C ASP A 295 -11.67 29.54 -23.25
N ARG A 296 -10.62 30.27 -22.86
CA ARG A 296 -9.28 29.75 -22.63
C ARG A 296 -9.27 28.73 -21.48
N LEU A 297 -9.78 29.14 -20.31
CA LEU A 297 -9.86 28.28 -19.12
C LEU A 297 -10.70 27.04 -19.35
N SER A 298 -11.85 27.19 -19.99
CA SER A 298 -12.71 26.05 -20.33
C SER A 298 -12.02 25.02 -21.23
N LYS A 299 -11.21 25.48 -22.19
CA LYS A 299 -10.40 24.58 -23.05
C LYS A 299 -9.29 23.89 -22.27
N GLU A 300 -8.62 24.61 -21.38
CA GLU A 300 -7.56 24.04 -20.56
C GLU A 300 -8.11 22.97 -19.62
N ILE A 301 -9.26 23.21 -18.98
CA ILE A 301 -9.95 22.21 -18.15
C ILE A 301 -10.32 20.97 -18.97
N GLN A 302 -10.84 21.13 -20.18
CA GLN A 302 -11.14 19.99 -21.07
C GLN A 302 -9.91 19.17 -21.44
N ILE A 303 -8.74 19.82 -21.60
CA ILE A 303 -7.49 19.13 -21.88
C ILE A 303 -7.04 18.32 -20.65
N LEU A 304 -7.09 18.96 -19.47
CA LEU A 304 -6.74 18.31 -18.20
C LEU A 304 -7.67 17.13 -17.90
N GLN A 305 -8.99 17.27 -18.16
CA GLN A 305 -9.94 16.16 -17.99
C GLN A 305 -9.59 14.95 -18.85
N LYS A 306 -9.19 15.18 -20.12
CA LYS A 306 -8.72 14.08 -20.99
C LYS A 306 -7.43 13.45 -20.50
N GLN A 307 -6.53 14.25 -19.92
CA GLN A 307 -5.30 13.72 -19.34
C GLN A 307 -5.61 12.88 -18.09
N LEU A 308 -6.55 13.32 -17.28
CA LEU A 308 -7.06 12.59 -16.13
C LEU A 308 -7.64 11.24 -16.54
N ASP A 309 -8.53 11.21 -17.53
CA ASP A 309 -9.13 9.98 -18.05
C ASP A 309 -8.06 8.99 -18.55
N LEU A 310 -7.03 9.50 -19.25
CA LEU A 310 -5.90 8.69 -19.72
C LEU A 310 -5.02 8.17 -18.59
N ALA A 311 -4.83 8.95 -17.52
CA ALA A 311 -4.08 8.51 -16.34
C ALA A 311 -4.87 7.45 -15.55
N MET A 312 -6.17 7.63 -15.35
CA MET A 312 -7.05 6.67 -14.69
C MET A 312 -7.13 5.33 -15.43
N ALA A 313 -7.09 5.36 -16.76
CA ALA A 313 -7.09 4.13 -17.58
C ALA A 313 -5.80 3.28 -17.46
N LYS A 314 -4.73 3.81 -16.82
CA LYS A 314 -3.49 3.07 -16.55
C LYS A 314 -3.46 2.36 -15.19
N LEU A 315 -4.39 2.64 -14.28
CA LEU A 315 -4.51 2.00 -12.97
C LEU A 315 -5.14 0.62 -13.06
#